data_456b9b01e9ab286728c29148c48828d0
#
_entry.id   456b9b01e9ab286728c29148c48828d0
#
_cell.length_a   1.000
_cell.length_b   1.000
_cell.length_c   1.000
_cell.angle_alpha   90.00
_cell.angle_beta   90.00
_cell.angle_gamma   90.00
#
_symmetry.space_group_name_H-M   'P 1'
#
loop_
_entity.id
_entity.type
_entity.pdbx_description
1 polymer ?
#
loop_
_entity_poly.entity_id
_entity_poly.type
_entity_poly.pdbx_seq_one_letter_code
_entity_poly.pdbx_strand_id
1 'polypeptide(L)'
;MLKSILVGTSLLAASLMLGSCGEKAEKAQEPAAFVTTQGQDLIKPDGTKLFIMGTNLGNWLNPEGYMFKFSKTNSPRFINEMFCQLVGPDFTAEFWKAFKDNYITREDVQFIKNTGANTIRLPFHYKLFTDEDFMGLTANQDGFVRVDSVVEWCREADLYLILDMHDAPGGQTGDNIDDSYGYPWLFESETSQQLYCDIWRKIAERYKNEPVILGYELFNEPIAPYFPNMEELNGSFKPFKDSKFDDKIMYTCHRYGGDPTKEAIQSIIDFRDKVNLPMYMGEIGHNTDEWQAAFCQTMRDNNIGYTFWPYKKMDGSSFVGITPPENWANIVYFSEAPRASYKEVRDARPDQAMARKAMMDFIEACKLKNCVVQEGYIKSLGMK
;
A
#
# COMPACT_ATOMS: atom_id res chain seq x y z
N MET A 1 -40.86 24.41 -37.17
CA MET A 1 -40.85 24.84 -38.58
C MET A 1 -39.46 24.66 -39.14
N LEU A 2 -39.41 23.88 -40.20
CA LEU A 2 -38.25 23.61 -41.05
C LEU A 2 -37.54 24.87 -41.56
N LYS A 3 -36.24 24.79 -41.78
CA LYS A 3 -35.66 24.77 -43.13
C LYS A 3 -34.15 24.56 -43.12
N SER A 4 -33.77 23.49 -43.78
CA SER A 4 -32.44 23.21 -44.32
C SER A 4 -32.14 24.15 -45.49
N ILE A 5 -30.86 24.51 -45.73
CA ILE A 5 -30.33 24.78 -47.07
C ILE A 5 -28.85 24.30 -47.09
N LEU A 6 -28.60 23.38 -48.01
CA LEU A 6 -27.32 22.96 -48.59
C LEU A 6 -26.91 23.88 -49.73
N VAL A 7 -25.67 23.69 -50.22
CA VAL A 7 -25.03 24.11 -51.50
C VAL A 7 -23.86 25.11 -51.19
N GLY A 8 -22.67 24.96 -51.69
CA GLY A 8 -22.06 24.09 -52.69
C GLY A 8 -20.56 24.43 -52.85
N THR A 9 -19.91 23.51 -53.47
CA THR A 9 -18.50 23.43 -53.87
C THR A 9 -17.91 24.61 -54.62
N SER A 10 -16.61 24.90 -54.38
CA SER A 10 -15.70 25.33 -55.45
C SER A 10 -14.24 25.02 -55.09
N LEU A 11 -13.60 24.18 -55.88
CA LEU A 11 -12.15 23.97 -55.95
C LEU A 11 -11.45 25.25 -56.45
N LEU A 12 -10.34 25.61 -55.85
CA LEU A 12 -9.24 26.27 -56.54
C LEU A 12 -7.91 25.76 -56.01
N ALA A 13 -7.18 25.08 -56.88
CA ALA A 13 -5.80 24.68 -56.67
C ALA A 13 -4.85 25.89 -56.85
N ALA A 14 -3.93 26.09 -55.91
CA ALA A 14 -2.73 26.86 -56.15
C ALA A 14 -1.58 26.19 -55.42
N SER A 15 -0.71 25.55 -56.18
CA SER A 15 0.63 25.10 -55.75
C SER A 15 1.55 26.29 -55.54
N LEU A 16 2.37 26.27 -54.47
CA LEU A 16 3.73 26.81 -54.48
C LEU A 16 4.46 26.46 -53.17
N MET A 17 5.38 25.54 -53.25
CA MET A 17 6.81 25.59 -52.88
C MET A 17 7.19 25.80 -51.40
N LEU A 18 7.74 24.72 -50.80
CA LEU A 18 8.99 24.62 -50.03
C LEU A 18 9.18 25.53 -48.80
N GLY A 19 8.95 24.88 -47.65
CA GLY A 19 9.56 25.25 -46.39
C GLY A 19 9.62 23.97 -45.52
N SER A 20 10.75 23.25 -45.63
CA SER A 20 11.04 22.07 -44.76
C SER A 20 11.30 22.56 -43.35
N CYS A 21 10.29 22.54 -42.50
CA CYS A 21 10.42 22.41 -41.08
C CYS A 21 9.97 20.98 -40.71
N GLY A 22 10.91 20.14 -40.35
CA GLY A 22 10.62 18.79 -39.88
C GLY A 22 9.92 18.87 -38.52
N GLU A 23 8.61 18.96 -38.54
CA GLU A 23 7.81 18.54 -37.38
C GLU A 23 8.02 17.02 -37.28
N LYS A 24 8.76 16.61 -36.23
CA LYS A 24 8.70 15.23 -35.76
C LYS A 24 7.24 14.97 -35.42
N ALA A 25 6.56 14.23 -36.28
CA ALA A 25 5.27 13.65 -35.91
C ALA A 25 5.47 12.93 -34.58
N GLU A 26 4.88 13.45 -33.51
CA GLU A 26 4.70 12.68 -32.29
C GLU A 26 4.03 11.37 -32.70
N LYS A 27 4.78 10.26 -32.55
CA LYS A 27 4.17 8.93 -32.70
C LYS A 27 3.00 8.90 -31.74
N ALA A 28 1.78 8.76 -32.25
CA ALA A 28 0.63 8.48 -31.45
C ALA A 28 1.00 7.31 -30.53
N GLN A 29 1.04 7.56 -29.24
CA GLN A 29 1.38 6.54 -28.25
C GLN A 29 0.31 5.46 -28.38
N GLU A 30 0.73 4.22 -28.69
CA GLU A 30 -0.22 3.09 -28.71
C GLU A 30 -0.91 3.05 -27.33
N PRO A 31 -2.23 2.77 -27.29
CA PRO A 31 -2.95 2.71 -26.03
C PRO A 31 -2.26 1.73 -25.10
N ALA A 32 -2.00 2.16 -23.87
CA ALA A 32 -1.35 1.34 -22.86
C ALA A 32 -2.11 0.01 -22.70
N ALA A 33 -1.39 -1.09 -22.81
CA ALA A 33 -1.97 -2.40 -22.68
C ALA A 33 -1.96 -2.81 -21.20
N PHE A 34 -3.13 -3.08 -20.62
CA PHE A 34 -3.32 -3.41 -19.20
C PHE A 34 -3.42 -4.91 -18.96
N VAL A 35 -3.10 -5.32 -17.74
CA VAL A 35 -3.51 -6.63 -17.22
C VAL A 35 -5.04 -6.68 -17.16
N THR A 36 -5.62 -7.79 -17.55
CA THR A 36 -7.07 -8.00 -17.54
C THR A 36 -7.43 -9.25 -16.73
N THR A 37 -8.70 -9.35 -16.35
CA THR A 37 -9.24 -10.56 -15.71
C THR A 37 -9.84 -11.49 -16.76
N GLN A 38 -9.60 -12.79 -16.61
CA GLN A 38 -10.26 -13.84 -17.41
C GLN A 38 -10.64 -15.01 -16.49
N GLY A 39 -11.87 -15.02 -16.00
CA GLY A 39 -12.27 -15.94 -14.94
C GLY A 39 -11.38 -15.73 -13.70
N GLN A 40 -10.77 -16.78 -13.22
CA GLN A 40 -9.91 -16.73 -12.04
C GLN A 40 -8.45 -16.29 -12.32
N ASP A 41 -8.14 -15.93 -13.55
CA ASP A 41 -6.79 -15.58 -13.97
C ASP A 41 -6.63 -14.07 -14.21
N LEU A 42 -5.46 -13.56 -13.94
CA LEU A 42 -4.96 -12.28 -14.42
C LEU A 42 -4.15 -12.54 -15.70
N ILE A 43 -4.47 -11.82 -16.78
CA ILE A 43 -3.82 -11.99 -18.08
C ILE A 43 -3.04 -10.72 -18.44
N LYS A 44 -1.76 -10.89 -18.67
CA LYS A 44 -0.87 -9.81 -19.13
C LYS A 44 -1.16 -9.43 -20.59
N PRO A 45 -0.69 -8.24 -21.03
CA PRO A 45 -0.86 -7.80 -22.43
C PRO A 45 -0.33 -8.78 -23.48
N ASP A 46 0.68 -9.58 -23.14
CA ASP A 46 1.26 -10.60 -24.01
C ASP A 46 0.44 -11.91 -24.07
N GLY A 47 -0.69 -11.97 -23.38
CA GLY A 47 -1.56 -13.14 -23.28
C GLY A 47 -1.11 -14.19 -22.25
N THR A 48 0.00 -13.97 -21.54
CA THR A 48 0.46 -14.88 -20.49
C THR A 48 -0.22 -14.60 -19.17
N LYS A 49 -0.32 -15.61 -18.30
CA LYS A 49 -0.86 -15.44 -16.96
C LYS A 49 0.10 -14.64 -16.07
N LEU A 50 -0.47 -13.75 -15.27
CA LEU A 50 0.21 -13.12 -14.14
C LEU A 50 -0.17 -13.85 -12.87
N PHE A 51 0.81 -14.45 -12.20
CA PHE A 51 0.67 -14.95 -10.83
C PHE A 51 1.29 -13.93 -9.89
N ILE A 52 0.50 -13.27 -9.03
CA ILE A 52 1.01 -12.26 -8.09
C ILE A 52 1.96 -12.92 -7.10
N MET A 53 3.18 -12.42 -7.04
CA MET A 53 4.18 -12.80 -6.05
C MET A 53 4.99 -11.57 -5.68
N GLY A 54 4.85 -11.10 -4.43
CA GLY A 54 5.42 -9.80 -4.08
C GLY A 54 5.49 -9.52 -2.59
N THR A 55 5.59 -8.23 -2.26
CA THR A 55 5.68 -7.75 -0.90
C THR A 55 4.96 -6.42 -0.73
N ASN A 56 4.70 -6.06 0.52
CA ASN A 56 4.02 -4.83 0.93
C ASN A 56 5.03 -3.79 1.41
N LEU A 57 4.93 -2.55 0.95
CA LEU A 57 5.72 -1.43 1.45
C LEU A 57 5.11 -0.86 2.76
N GLY A 58 4.80 -1.75 3.72
CA GLY A 58 4.25 -1.38 5.02
C GLY A 58 5.15 -0.46 5.82
N ASN A 59 4.57 0.22 6.82
CA ASN A 59 5.21 1.19 7.70
C ASN A 59 5.69 2.51 7.02
N TRP A 60 5.66 2.62 5.73
CA TRP A 60 6.20 3.82 5.04
C TRP A 60 5.19 4.97 4.96
N LEU A 61 4.09 4.74 4.27
CA LEU A 61 3.01 5.75 4.09
C LEU A 61 1.81 5.50 5.02
N ASN A 62 1.95 4.52 5.89
CA ASN A 62 1.08 4.20 7.01
C ASN A 62 1.92 3.60 8.16
N PRO A 63 2.44 4.41 9.09
CA PRO A 63 3.26 3.93 10.19
C PRO A 63 2.46 3.11 11.22
N GLU A 64 2.99 1.95 11.58
CA GLU A 64 2.44 1.10 12.63
C GLU A 64 3.43 0.92 13.78
N GLY A 65 2.94 1.06 15.01
CA GLY A 65 3.80 1.11 16.18
C GLY A 65 4.70 -0.10 16.36
N TYR A 66 4.20 -1.32 16.15
CA TYR A 66 4.99 -2.54 16.34
C TYR A 66 6.23 -2.62 15.43
N MET A 67 6.19 -1.95 14.26
CA MET A 67 7.34 -1.89 13.35
C MET A 67 8.46 -0.98 13.86
N PHE A 68 8.16 -0.14 14.86
CA PHE A 68 9.10 0.67 15.64
C PHE A 68 9.41 0.05 17.02
N LYS A 69 8.86 -1.14 17.33
CA LYS A 69 8.88 -1.80 18.64
C LYS A 69 7.98 -1.14 19.70
N PHE A 70 6.99 -0.33 19.29
CA PHE A 70 5.99 0.22 20.21
C PHE A 70 4.80 -0.73 20.32
N SER A 71 4.32 -1.00 21.54
CA SER A 71 3.17 -1.87 21.79
C SER A 71 1.89 -1.11 22.12
N LYS A 72 1.99 0.04 22.79
CA LYS A 72 0.86 0.87 23.17
C LYS A 72 0.61 2.05 22.22
N THR A 73 1.66 2.55 21.60
CA THR A 73 1.63 3.66 20.67
C THR A 73 1.65 3.09 19.26
N ASN A 74 0.51 2.71 18.74
CA ASN A 74 0.40 1.76 17.62
C ASN A 74 -0.29 2.29 16.36
N SER A 75 -0.89 3.51 16.36
CA SER A 75 -1.42 4.14 15.15
C SER A 75 -0.58 5.35 14.73
N PRO A 76 -0.68 5.77 13.46
CA PRO A 76 0.04 6.95 12.95
C PRO A 76 -0.15 8.18 13.82
N ARG A 77 -1.38 8.48 14.23
CA ARG A 77 -1.73 9.62 15.08
C ARG A 77 -1.05 9.54 16.44
N PHE A 78 -1.09 8.38 17.10
CA PHE A 78 -0.48 8.19 18.40
C PHE A 78 1.05 8.23 18.33
N ILE A 79 1.65 7.70 17.27
CA ILE A 79 3.09 7.78 17.05
C ILE A 79 3.53 9.24 16.86
N ASN A 80 2.80 10.00 16.03
CA ASN A 80 3.09 11.42 15.81
C ASN A 80 2.96 12.24 17.11
N GLU A 81 1.89 12.03 17.88
CA GLU A 81 1.69 12.68 19.18
C GLU A 81 2.83 12.35 20.15
N MET A 82 3.20 11.08 20.26
CA MET A 82 4.30 10.64 21.12
C MET A 82 5.63 11.28 20.69
N PHE A 83 5.95 11.34 19.40
CA PHE A 83 7.16 12.03 18.94
C PHE A 83 7.12 13.54 19.22
N CYS A 84 5.96 14.19 19.06
CA CYS A 84 5.80 15.60 19.43
C CYS A 84 6.02 15.83 20.93
N GLN A 85 5.55 14.93 21.78
CA GLN A 85 5.80 14.98 23.22
C GLN A 85 7.27 14.74 23.56
N LEU A 86 7.96 13.87 22.79
CA LEU A 86 9.37 13.50 23.02
C LEU A 86 10.35 14.61 22.63
N VAL A 87 10.25 15.12 21.41
CA VAL A 87 11.26 15.98 20.79
C VAL A 87 10.76 17.33 20.29
N GLY A 88 9.46 17.59 20.38
CA GLY A 88 8.78 18.79 19.91
C GLY A 88 8.28 18.67 18.47
N PRO A 89 7.26 19.46 18.09
CA PRO A 89 6.58 19.32 16.79
C PRO A 89 7.50 19.62 15.59
N ASP A 90 8.37 20.61 15.69
CA ASP A 90 9.26 21.00 14.57
C ASP A 90 10.22 19.87 14.21
N PHE A 91 10.91 19.29 15.20
CA PHE A 91 11.81 18.16 14.96
C PHE A 91 11.05 16.90 14.53
N THR A 92 9.84 16.69 15.02
CA THR A 92 8.98 15.59 14.58
C THR A 92 8.66 15.72 13.09
N ALA A 93 8.38 16.92 12.61
CA ALA A 93 8.15 17.19 11.19
C ALA A 93 9.41 16.92 10.35
N GLU A 94 10.61 17.33 10.84
CA GLU A 94 11.90 17.03 10.19
C GLU A 94 12.12 15.51 10.11
N PHE A 95 11.87 14.78 11.21
CA PHE A 95 11.98 13.33 11.23
C PHE A 95 11.05 12.66 10.22
N TRP A 96 9.77 13.04 10.19
CA TRP A 96 8.81 12.44 9.25
C TRP A 96 9.16 12.74 7.80
N LYS A 97 9.66 13.94 7.51
CA LYS A 97 10.16 14.23 6.17
C LYS A 97 11.32 13.32 5.81
N ALA A 98 12.31 13.21 6.69
CA ALA A 98 13.48 12.35 6.47
C ALA A 98 13.06 10.86 6.37
N PHE A 99 12.10 10.42 7.18
CA PHE A 99 11.55 9.07 7.12
C PHE A 99 10.91 8.79 5.76
N LYS A 100 9.98 9.63 5.30
CA LYS A 100 9.33 9.47 3.99
C LYS A 100 10.32 9.48 2.82
N ASP A 101 11.43 10.22 2.94
CA ASP A 101 12.44 10.35 1.89
C ASP A 101 13.44 9.16 1.85
N ASN A 102 13.61 8.42 2.95
CA ASN A 102 14.68 7.43 3.08
C ASN A 102 14.23 6.00 3.41
N TYR A 103 12.99 5.81 3.90
CA TYR A 103 12.53 4.48 4.33
C TYR A 103 12.33 3.54 3.16
N ILE A 104 11.70 4.01 2.10
CA ILE A 104 11.59 3.32 0.80
C ILE A 104 12.17 4.21 -0.28
N THR A 105 13.05 3.65 -1.08
CA THR A 105 13.77 4.33 -2.15
C THR A 105 13.75 3.50 -3.45
N ARG A 106 14.28 4.05 -4.52
CA ARG A 106 14.45 3.32 -5.80
C ARG A 106 15.26 2.03 -5.64
N GLU A 107 16.29 2.07 -4.79
CA GLU A 107 17.15 0.90 -4.51
C GLU A 107 16.33 -0.22 -3.82
N ASP A 108 15.40 0.11 -2.94
CA ASP A 108 14.51 -0.87 -2.31
C ASP A 108 13.63 -1.57 -3.35
N VAL A 109 13.03 -0.82 -4.29
CA VAL A 109 12.19 -1.37 -5.36
C VAL A 109 13.02 -2.25 -6.31
N GLN A 110 14.23 -1.83 -6.63
CA GLN A 110 15.15 -2.66 -7.45
C GLN A 110 15.59 -3.93 -6.70
N PHE A 111 15.82 -3.85 -5.39
CA PHE A 111 16.10 -5.02 -4.58
C PHE A 111 14.93 -6.00 -4.58
N ILE A 112 13.69 -5.51 -4.39
CA ILE A 112 12.48 -6.34 -4.46
C ILE A 112 12.41 -7.07 -5.82
N LYS A 113 12.63 -6.39 -6.93
CA LYS A 113 12.68 -7.01 -8.25
C LYS A 113 13.72 -8.14 -8.32
N ASN A 114 14.91 -7.91 -7.77
CA ASN A 114 16.02 -8.86 -7.80
C ASN A 114 15.72 -10.14 -6.99
N THR A 115 14.78 -10.11 -6.04
CA THR A 115 14.33 -11.32 -5.35
C THR A 115 13.46 -12.22 -6.22
N GLY A 116 13.01 -11.74 -7.38
CA GLY A 116 12.07 -12.45 -8.25
C GLY A 116 10.60 -12.08 -8.03
N ALA A 117 10.32 -11.12 -7.17
CA ALA A 117 8.99 -10.55 -7.05
C ALA A 117 8.54 -9.87 -8.35
N ASN A 118 7.24 -9.84 -8.60
CA ASN A 118 6.63 -9.18 -9.76
C ASN A 118 5.61 -8.11 -9.38
N THR A 119 5.25 -7.99 -8.10
CA THR A 119 4.21 -7.08 -7.62
C THR A 119 4.62 -6.44 -6.31
N ILE A 120 4.32 -5.16 -6.17
CA ILE A 120 4.37 -4.40 -4.91
C ILE A 120 2.96 -3.99 -4.53
N ARG A 121 2.58 -4.19 -3.27
CA ARG A 121 1.39 -3.56 -2.67
C ARG A 121 1.86 -2.37 -1.85
N LEU A 122 1.25 -1.20 -2.08
CA LEU A 122 1.58 0.06 -1.42
C LEU A 122 0.45 0.50 -0.50
N PRO A 123 0.54 0.19 0.80
CA PRO A 123 -0.36 0.74 1.80
C PRO A 123 -0.13 2.23 1.98
N PHE A 124 -1.22 3.01 2.03
CA PHE A 124 -1.16 4.45 2.29
C PHE A 124 -2.33 4.93 3.14
N HIS A 125 -2.07 5.99 3.91
CA HIS A 125 -3.08 6.68 4.69
C HIS A 125 -3.77 7.77 3.85
N TYR A 126 -5.11 7.90 3.94
CA TYR A 126 -5.90 8.86 3.16
C TYR A 126 -5.46 10.33 3.33
N LYS A 127 -4.95 10.69 4.52
CA LYS A 127 -4.51 12.06 4.83
C LYS A 127 -3.38 12.56 3.95
N LEU A 128 -2.61 11.68 3.33
CA LEU A 128 -1.60 12.06 2.33
C LEU A 128 -2.20 12.75 1.09
N PHE A 129 -3.52 12.63 0.88
CA PHE A 129 -4.25 13.21 -0.24
C PHE A 129 -5.21 14.33 0.19
N THR A 130 -5.08 14.82 1.42
CA THR A 130 -5.87 15.90 2.02
C THR A 130 -4.97 17.02 2.54
N ASP A 131 -5.57 18.06 3.13
CA ASP A 131 -4.88 19.16 3.81
C ASP A 131 -4.69 18.89 5.31
N GLU A 132 -5.03 17.71 5.78
CA GLU A 132 -4.87 17.34 7.18
C GLU A 132 -3.40 17.08 7.52
N ASP A 133 -2.98 17.48 8.72
CA ASP A 133 -1.65 17.15 9.23
C ASP A 133 -1.51 15.64 9.39
N PHE A 134 -0.45 15.11 8.77
CA PHE A 134 -0.12 13.69 8.84
C PHE A 134 1.39 13.49 8.71
N MET A 135 1.99 12.72 9.62
CA MET A 135 3.45 12.50 9.62
C MET A 135 4.24 13.82 9.52
N GLY A 136 3.95 14.74 10.45
CA GLY A 136 4.43 16.12 10.37
C GLY A 136 3.55 16.97 9.44
N LEU A 137 4.00 18.16 9.12
CA LEU A 137 3.30 19.01 8.17
C LEU A 137 3.33 18.36 6.79
N THR A 138 2.15 18.01 6.29
CA THR A 138 1.98 17.43 4.95
C THR A 138 1.60 18.56 4.01
N ALA A 139 2.42 18.78 2.99
CA ALA A 139 2.03 19.67 1.89
C ALA A 139 0.90 19.00 1.10
N ASN A 140 -0.05 19.79 0.62
CA ASN A 140 -1.05 19.37 -0.36
C ASN A 140 -0.39 18.45 -1.41
N GLN A 141 -0.95 17.26 -1.63
CA GLN A 141 -0.52 16.30 -2.64
C GLN A 141 0.79 15.54 -2.34
N ASP A 142 1.29 15.47 -1.10
CA ASP A 142 2.45 14.64 -0.77
C ASP A 142 2.22 13.17 -1.19
N GLY A 143 0.99 12.67 -1.06
CA GLY A 143 0.60 11.33 -1.52
C GLY A 143 0.87 11.12 -3.00
N PHE A 144 0.53 12.07 -3.86
CA PHE A 144 0.80 11.96 -5.30
C PHE A 144 2.30 11.99 -5.60
N VAL A 145 3.08 12.82 -4.93
CA VAL A 145 4.55 12.85 -5.09
C VAL A 145 5.15 11.48 -4.75
N ARG A 146 4.68 10.84 -3.67
CA ARG A 146 5.17 9.51 -3.27
C ARG A 146 4.72 8.41 -4.22
N VAL A 147 3.45 8.39 -4.59
CA VAL A 147 2.91 7.38 -5.52
C VAL A 147 3.54 7.53 -6.91
N ASP A 148 3.71 8.75 -7.44
CA ASP A 148 4.40 8.98 -8.71
C ASP A 148 5.82 8.40 -8.70
N SER A 149 6.55 8.58 -7.60
CA SER A 149 7.89 8.01 -7.46
C SER A 149 7.86 6.49 -7.51
N VAL A 150 6.94 5.84 -6.77
CA VAL A 150 6.81 4.37 -6.77
C VAL A 150 6.38 3.85 -8.15
N VAL A 151 5.47 4.53 -8.83
CA VAL A 151 5.04 4.20 -10.20
C VAL A 151 6.23 4.23 -11.15
N GLU A 152 7.07 5.28 -11.07
CA GLU A 152 8.29 5.38 -11.88
C GLU A 152 9.27 4.24 -11.58
N TRP A 153 9.54 3.97 -10.30
CA TRP A 153 10.46 2.91 -9.88
C TRP A 153 9.96 1.52 -10.28
N CYS A 154 8.65 1.27 -10.15
CA CYS A 154 8.04 0.00 -10.59
C CYS A 154 8.12 -0.16 -12.11
N ARG A 155 7.89 0.92 -12.88
CA ARG A 155 8.03 0.90 -14.35
C ARG A 155 9.46 0.55 -14.78
N GLU A 156 10.46 1.16 -14.15
CA GLU A 156 11.88 0.88 -14.41
C GLU A 156 12.29 -0.54 -14.02
N ALA A 157 11.71 -1.05 -12.92
CA ALA A 157 11.99 -2.38 -12.42
C ALA A 157 11.13 -3.49 -13.08
N ASP A 158 10.19 -3.15 -13.98
CA ASP A 158 9.22 -4.10 -14.54
C ASP A 158 8.46 -4.85 -13.42
N LEU A 159 7.84 -4.09 -12.52
CA LEU A 159 6.99 -4.55 -11.42
C LEU A 159 5.59 -3.98 -11.58
N TYR A 160 4.58 -4.73 -11.16
CA TYR A 160 3.22 -4.22 -10.99
C TYR A 160 3.04 -3.58 -9.61
N LEU A 161 2.10 -2.64 -9.52
CA LEU A 161 1.78 -1.90 -8.30
C LEU A 161 0.29 -2.03 -7.96
N ILE A 162 -0.02 -2.41 -6.73
CA ILE A 162 -1.37 -2.34 -6.14
C ILE A 162 -1.36 -1.17 -5.16
N LEU A 163 -2.27 -0.22 -5.34
CA LEU A 163 -2.47 0.89 -4.41
C LEU A 163 -3.54 0.49 -3.39
N ASP A 164 -3.18 0.48 -2.12
CA ASP A 164 -4.06 0.09 -1.02
C ASP A 164 -4.36 1.27 -0.10
N MET A 165 -5.62 1.69 -0.02
CA MET A 165 -6.05 2.64 1.01
C MET A 165 -6.16 1.90 2.34
N HIS A 166 -5.05 1.88 3.06
CA HIS A 166 -4.89 1.14 4.31
C HIS A 166 -5.66 1.77 5.47
N ASP A 167 -5.74 3.10 5.46
CA ASP A 167 -6.52 3.91 6.39
C ASP A 167 -7.48 4.80 5.61
N ALA A 168 -8.77 4.54 5.75
CA ALA A 168 -9.83 5.29 5.10
C ALA A 168 -10.38 6.42 6.00
N PRO A 169 -10.95 7.49 5.41
CA PRO A 169 -11.60 8.55 6.18
C PRO A 169 -12.62 8.02 7.18
N GLY A 170 -12.44 8.33 8.45
CA GLY A 170 -13.30 7.86 9.54
C GLY A 170 -12.99 6.45 10.07
N GLY A 171 -12.08 5.73 9.39
CA GLY A 171 -11.71 4.36 9.73
C GLY A 171 -12.71 3.31 9.21
N GLN A 172 -12.19 2.15 8.79
CA GLN A 172 -12.98 1.03 8.25
C GLN A 172 -13.00 -0.19 9.16
N THR A 173 -12.15 -0.26 10.20
CA THR A 173 -12.11 -1.38 11.14
C THR A 173 -12.63 -1.00 12.52
N GLY A 174 -12.39 0.22 12.96
CA GLY A 174 -12.59 0.66 14.34
C GLY A 174 -11.43 0.28 15.26
N ASP A 175 -10.35 -0.27 14.72
CA ASP A 175 -9.11 -0.56 15.44
C ASP A 175 -8.05 0.52 15.12
N ASN A 176 -6.96 0.50 15.85
CA ASN A 176 -5.83 1.41 15.64
C ASN A 176 -5.07 1.19 14.33
N ILE A 177 -5.22 0.04 13.70
CA ILE A 177 -4.58 -0.26 12.40
C ILE A 177 -5.06 0.64 11.25
N ASP A 178 -6.20 1.31 11.43
CA ASP A 178 -6.76 2.27 10.46
C ASP A 178 -6.82 3.70 11.01
N ASP A 179 -6.05 4.01 12.05
CA ASP A 179 -5.99 5.31 12.73
C ASP A 179 -7.36 5.87 13.18
N SER A 180 -8.38 5.01 13.32
CA SER A 180 -9.74 5.40 13.71
C SER A 180 -9.83 5.85 15.17
N TYR A 181 -10.99 6.37 15.53
CA TYR A 181 -11.33 6.77 16.91
C TYR A 181 -12.02 5.65 17.71
N GLY A 182 -11.71 4.37 17.41
CA GLY A 182 -12.29 3.22 18.08
C GLY A 182 -13.66 2.80 17.52
N TYR A 183 -14.03 3.29 16.33
CA TYR A 183 -15.27 2.94 15.64
C TYR A 183 -15.12 3.16 14.12
N PRO A 184 -15.66 2.27 13.26
CA PRO A 184 -15.54 2.38 11.80
C PRO A 184 -16.52 3.39 11.19
N TRP A 185 -16.29 4.67 11.43
CA TRP A 185 -17.16 5.77 11.02
C TRP A 185 -17.33 5.92 9.51
N LEU A 186 -16.43 5.37 8.70
CA LEU A 186 -16.57 5.36 7.24
C LEU A 186 -17.96 4.87 6.80
N PHE A 187 -18.48 3.85 7.46
CA PHE A 187 -19.75 3.21 7.05
C PHE A 187 -21.01 3.98 7.50
N GLU A 188 -20.88 4.95 8.38
CA GLU A 188 -22.00 5.72 8.92
C GLU A 188 -21.91 7.22 8.61
N SER A 189 -20.72 7.74 8.29
CA SER A 189 -20.49 9.17 8.02
C SER A 189 -20.54 9.47 6.53
N GLU A 190 -21.56 10.15 6.06
CA GLU A 190 -21.66 10.63 4.68
C GLU A 190 -20.47 11.50 4.27
N THR A 191 -19.94 12.32 5.19
CA THR A 191 -18.75 13.15 4.95
C THR A 191 -17.52 12.27 4.71
N SER A 192 -17.33 11.23 5.53
CA SER A 192 -16.21 10.30 5.36
C SER A 192 -16.33 9.52 4.03
N GLN A 193 -17.53 9.05 3.70
CA GLN A 193 -17.79 8.35 2.45
C GLN A 193 -17.54 9.24 1.22
N GLN A 194 -17.97 10.50 1.28
CA GLN A 194 -17.73 11.45 0.19
C GLN A 194 -16.23 11.72 0.02
N LEU A 195 -15.52 11.98 1.10
CA LEU A 195 -14.07 12.22 1.07
C LEU A 195 -13.33 10.98 0.53
N TYR A 196 -13.69 9.78 0.99
CA TYR A 196 -13.16 8.51 0.48
C TYR A 196 -13.33 8.38 -1.05
N CYS A 197 -14.56 8.61 -1.54
CA CYS A 197 -14.84 8.55 -2.96
C CYS A 197 -14.07 9.62 -3.76
N ASP A 198 -13.93 10.82 -3.22
CA ASP A 198 -13.23 11.91 -3.89
C ASP A 198 -11.72 11.65 -4.01
N ILE A 199 -11.12 11.05 -2.99
CA ILE A 199 -9.70 10.64 -3.03
C ILE A 199 -9.51 9.57 -4.10
N TRP A 200 -10.32 8.51 -4.09
CA TRP A 200 -10.21 7.45 -5.10
C TRP A 200 -10.45 7.95 -6.53
N ARG A 201 -11.39 8.89 -6.74
CA ARG A 201 -11.58 9.51 -8.06
C ARG A 201 -10.34 10.28 -8.53
N LYS A 202 -9.69 11.04 -7.63
CA LYS A 202 -8.45 11.76 -7.94
C LYS A 202 -7.31 10.80 -8.30
N ILE A 203 -7.16 9.73 -7.52
CA ILE A 203 -6.14 8.69 -7.77
C ILE A 203 -6.41 8.00 -9.11
N ALA A 204 -7.64 7.52 -9.32
CA ALA A 204 -8.02 6.83 -10.56
C ALA A 204 -7.87 7.72 -11.80
N GLU A 205 -8.26 8.99 -11.72
CA GLU A 205 -8.11 9.93 -12.85
C GLU A 205 -6.63 10.17 -13.18
N ARG A 206 -5.76 10.28 -12.17
CA ARG A 206 -4.33 10.48 -12.37
C ARG A 206 -3.67 9.29 -13.04
N TYR A 207 -4.02 8.08 -12.64
CA TYR A 207 -3.33 6.85 -13.05
C TYR A 207 -4.12 5.98 -14.05
N LYS A 208 -5.24 6.48 -14.62
CA LYS A 208 -6.09 5.71 -15.55
C LYS A 208 -5.38 5.17 -16.80
N ASN A 209 -4.25 5.76 -17.18
CA ASN A 209 -3.45 5.36 -18.33
C ASN A 209 -2.11 4.72 -17.92
N GLU A 210 -1.95 4.32 -16.66
CA GLU A 210 -0.70 3.80 -16.13
C GLU A 210 -0.76 2.26 -16.01
N PRO A 211 -0.15 1.52 -16.94
CA PRO A 211 -0.25 0.05 -16.98
C PRO A 211 0.53 -0.64 -15.85
N VAL A 212 1.40 0.08 -15.14
CA VAL A 212 2.08 -0.42 -13.94
C VAL A 212 1.09 -0.66 -12.80
N ILE A 213 0.01 0.14 -12.72
CA ILE A 213 -1.04 -0.05 -11.72
C ILE A 213 -1.85 -1.30 -12.07
N LEU A 214 -1.64 -2.36 -11.28
CA LEU A 214 -2.39 -3.61 -11.40
C LEU A 214 -3.81 -3.47 -10.85
N GLY A 215 -3.98 -2.70 -9.79
CA GLY A 215 -5.27 -2.53 -9.15
C GLY A 215 -5.29 -1.47 -8.05
N TYR A 216 -6.52 -1.11 -7.68
CA TYR A 216 -6.84 -0.26 -6.54
C TYR A 216 -7.51 -1.13 -5.47
N GLU A 217 -6.82 -1.37 -4.37
CA GLU A 217 -7.38 -2.07 -3.21
C GLU A 217 -8.15 -1.05 -2.38
N LEU A 218 -9.46 -1.16 -2.47
CA LEU A 218 -10.36 -0.13 -1.97
C LEU A 218 -10.29 0.00 -0.45
N PHE A 219 -10.13 -1.11 0.27
CA PHE A 219 -10.07 -1.15 1.73
C PHE A 219 -9.06 -2.20 2.19
N ASN A 220 -8.25 -1.85 3.17
CA ASN A 220 -7.53 -2.82 3.98
C ASN A 220 -8.45 -3.33 5.10
N GLU A 221 -8.60 -4.66 5.21
CA GLU A 221 -9.23 -5.37 6.34
C GLU A 221 -10.53 -4.75 6.88
N PRO A 222 -11.54 -4.44 6.05
CA PRO A 222 -12.76 -3.84 6.54
C PRO A 222 -13.50 -4.81 7.47
N ILE A 223 -13.38 -4.60 8.79
CA ILE A 223 -14.03 -5.42 9.80
C ILE A 223 -15.26 -4.66 10.31
N ALA A 224 -16.38 -4.98 9.72
CA ALA A 224 -17.66 -4.39 10.14
C ALA A 224 -18.68 -5.49 10.47
N PRO A 225 -18.55 -6.19 11.61
CA PRO A 225 -19.44 -7.31 11.96
C PRO A 225 -20.90 -6.89 12.11
N TYR A 226 -21.15 -5.60 12.26
CA TYR A 226 -22.48 -5.03 12.42
C TYR A 226 -23.12 -4.54 11.12
N PHE A 227 -22.40 -4.57 10.00
CA PHE A 227 -22.91 -4.07 8.73
C PHE A 227 -23.60 -5.19 7.93
N PRO A 228 -24.89 -5.03 7.58
CA PRO A 228 -25.69 -6.09 6.95
C PRO A 228 -25.25 -6.43 5.52
N ASN A 229 -24.37 -5.62 4.93
CA ASN A 229 -23.89 -5.83 3.55
C ASN A 229 -22.69 -6.79 3.45
N MET A 230 -22.16 -7.25 4.58
CA MET A 230 -21.05 -8.19 4.61
C MET A 230 -21.56 -9.59 4.97
N GLU A 231 -21.07 -10.60 4.25
CA GLU A 231 -21.35 -12.00 4.50
C GLU A 231 -20.23 -12.58 5.36
N GLU A 232 -20.58 -13.21 6.48
CA GLU A 232 -19.61 -13.85 7.34
C GLU A 232 -19.25 -15.23 6.82
N LEU A 233 -18.02 -15.42 6.36
CA LEU A 233 -17.45 -16.72 6.02
C LEU A 233 -16.38 -17.09 7.04
N ASN A 234 -16.68 -18.02 7.92
CA ASN A 234 -15.75 -18.70 8.83
C ASN A 234 -14.54 -17.87 9.29
N GLY A 235 -14.80 -16.78 10.02
CA GLY A 235 -13.82 -16.10 10.83
C GLY A 235 -13.07 -14.93 10.19
N SER A 236 -12.45 -15.05 9.05
CA SER A 236 -11.52 -14.00 8.56
C SER A 236 -11.79 -13.47 7.15
N PHE A 237 -12.78 -14.02 6.45
CA PHE A 237 -13.12 -13.59 5.10
C PHE A 237 -14.60 -13.23 5.00
N LYS A 238 -14.90 -11.97 4.71
CA LYS A 238 -16.27 -11.45 4.67
C LYS A 238 -16.52 -10.67 3.36
N PRO A 239 -16.84 -11.38 2.26
CA PRO A 239 -17.13 -10.73 0.99
C PRO A 239 -18.44 -9.97 1.04
N PHE A 240 -18.61 -9.01 0.13
CA PHE A 240 -19.89 -8.36 -0.07
C PHE A 240 -20.96 -9.38 -0.55
N LYS A 241 -22.23 -9.17 -0.16
CA LYS A 241 -23.35 -10.00 -0.59
C LYS A 241 -23.52 -10.02 -2.11
N ASP A 242 -23.35 -8.86 -2.75
CA ASP A 242 -23.23 -8.73 -4.22
C ASP A 242 -21.76 -8.84 -4.62
N SER A 243 -21.25 -10.04 -4.55
CA SER A 243 -19.82 -10.33 -4.64
C SER A 243 -19.25 -10.26 -6.06
N LYS A 244 -20.09 -10.11 -7.09
CA LYS A 244 -19.65 -9.92 -8.48
C LYS A 244 -20.38 -8.74 -9.12
N PHE A 245 -20.03 -7.53 -8.72
CA PHE A 245 -20.60 -6.30 -9.24
C PHE A 245 -19.89 -5.76 -10.49
N ASP A 246 -18.71 -6.29 -10.84
CA ASP A 246 -17.94 -5.97 -12.05
C ASP A 246 -17.08 -7.18 -12.44
N ASP A 247 -16.73 -7.31 -13.71
CA ASP A 247 -15.83 -8.35 -14.22
C ASP A 247 -14.33 -7.98 -14.08
N LYS A 248 -14.01 -6.72 -13.76
CA LYS A 248 -12.64 -6.21 -13.62
C LYS A 248 -12.22 -6.09 -12.15
N ILE A 249 -12.74 -6.93 -11.30
CA ILE A 249 -12.41 -6.96 -9.89
C ILE A 249 -11.62 -8.21 -9.54
N MET A 250 -10.85 -8.10 -8.46
CA MET A 250 -10.13 -9.18 -7.81
C MET A 250 -10.39 -9.07 -6.33
N TYR A 251 -10.50 -10.20 -5.65
CA TYR A 251 -10.62 -10.24 -4.20
C TYR A 251 -9.27 -10.46 -3.54
N THR A 252 -9.11 -9.86 -2.37
CA THR A 252 -7.96 -10.05 -1.49
C THR A 252 -8.42 -10.57 -0.14
N CYS A 253 -7.56 -11.30 0.55
CA CYS A 253 -7.71 -11.71 1.93
C CYS A 253 -6.33 -11.84 2.58
N HIS A 254 -6.28 -11.88 3.91
CA HIS A 254 -5.04 -11.93 4.68
C HIS A 254 -4.98 -13.18 5.55
N ARG A 255 -3.77 -13.75 5.73
CA ARG A 255 -3.59 -14.91 6.59
C ARG A 255 -2.18 -14.97 7.17
N TYR A 256 -2.11 -14.99 8.48
CA TYR A 256 -0.85 -15.02 9.24
C TYR A 256 -0.61 -16.29 10.06
N GLY A 257 -1.53 -17.26 10.02
CA GLY A 257 -1.39 -18.47 10.83
C GLY A 257 -2.42 -19.55 10.51
N GLY A 258 -2.53 -20.52 11.41
CA GLY A 258 -3.31 -21.74 11.21
C GLY A 258 -2.58 -22.75 10.33
N ASP A 259 -3.24 -23.85 9.93
CA ASP A 259 -2.60 -24.86 9.10
C ASP A 259 -2.34 -24.33 7.69
N PRO A 260 -1.14 -24.56 7.12
CA PRO A 260 -0.79 -24.09 5.77
C PRO A 260 -1.28 -25.06 4.68
N THR A 261 -2.50 -25.58 4.82
CA THR A 261 -3.07 -26.63 3.95
C THR A 261 -4.24 -26.12 3.12
N LYS A 262 -4.57 -26.85 2.05
CA LYS A 262 -5.71 -26.55 1.19
C LYS A 262 -7.03 -26.56 1.97
N GLU A 263 -7.20 -27.53 2.87
CA GLU A 263 -8.41 -27.68 3.69
C GLU A 263 -8.65 -26.42 4.56
N ALA A 264 -7.58 -25.81 5.07
CA ALA A 264 -7.66 -24.61 5.90
C ALA A 264 -8.07 -23.35 5.13
N ILE A 265 -7.95 -23.36 3.80
CA ILE A 265 -8.37 -22.25 2.92
C ILE A 265 -9.53 -22.66 1.99
N GLN A 266 -10.20 -23.79 2.24
CA GLN A 266 -11.21 -24.31 1.34
C GLN A 266 -12.37 -23.31 1.13
N SER A 267 -12.79 -22.60 2.17
CA SER A 267 -13.84 -21.56 2.05
C SER A 267 -13.47 -20.43 1.09
N ILE A 268 -12.19 -20.06 1.04
CA ILE A 268 -11.66 -19.05 0.11
C ILE A 268 -11.68 -19.57 -1.33
N ILE A 269 -11.28 -20.84 -1.50
CA ILE A 269 -11.33 -21.54 -2.80
C ILE A 269 -12.77 -21.64 -3.30
N ASP A 270 -13.69 -22.08 -2.45
CA ASP A 270 -15.12 -22.24 -2.79
C ASP A 270 -15.75 -20.89 -3.18
N PHE A 271 -15.40 -19.83 -2.47
CA PHE A 271 -15.86 -18.48 -2.83
C PHE A 271 -15.30 -18.04 -4.18
N ARG A 272 -13.98 -18.18 -4.42
CA ARG A 272 -13.35 -17.86 -5.71
C ARG A 272 -14.03 -18.60 -6.86
N ASP A 273 -14.28 -19.90 -6.67
CA ASP A 273 -14.91 -20.76 -7.68
C ASP A 273 -16.35 -20.35 -7.94
N LYS A 274 -17.08 -19.94 -6.90
CA LYS A 274 -18.46 -19.42 -7.01
C LYS A 274 -18.53 -18.13 -7.82
N VAL A 275 -17.63 -17.18 -7.55
CA VAL A 275 -17.66 -15.87 -8.22
C VAL A 275 -16.92 -15.88 -9.57
N ASN A 276 -16.05 -16.85 -9.78
CA ASN A 276 -15.19 -16.98 -10.94
C ASN A 276 -14.39 -15.70 -11.23
N LEU A 277 -13.67 -15.19 -10.22
CA LEU A 277 -12.84 -14.01 -10.26
C LEU A 277 -11.44 -14.33 -9.69
N PRO A 278 -10.40 -13.58 -10.09
CA PRO A 278 -9.08 -13.74 -9.49
C PRO A 278 -9.10 -13.43 -7.99
N MET A 279 -8.24 -14.11 -7.24
CA MET A 279 -8.00 -13.84 -5.82
C MET A 279 -6.51 -13.88 -5.52
N TYR A 280 -6.09 -13.10 -4.52
CA TYR A 280 -4.75 -13.19 -3.96
C TYR A 280 -4.77 -12.98 -2.44
N MET A 281 -3.74 -13.45 -1.75
CA MET A 281 -3.47 -13.12 -0.35
C MET A 281 -2.72 -11.80 -0.32
N GLY A 282 -3.40 -10.71 0.02
CA GLY A 282 -2.83 -9.38 0.10
C GLY A 282 -1.76 -9.26 1.19
N GLU A 283 -1.91 -10.08 2.24
CA GLU A 283 -0.91 -10.15 3.30
C GLU A 283 -0.75 -11.59 3.80
N ILE A 284 0.51 -12.01 3.85
CA ILE A 284 1.00 -13.20 4.56
C ILE A 284 2.27 -12.80 5.30
N GLY A 285 2.63 -13.47 6.36
CA GLY A 285 3.87 -13.15 7.10
C GLY A 285 3.81 -13.53 8.57
N HIS A 286 4.69 -12.96 9.38
CA HIS A 286 4.75 -13.12 10.83
C HIS A 286 4.74 -14.58 11.31
N ASN A 287 5.35 -15.49 10.54
CA ASN A 287 5.41 -16.92 10.84
C ASN A 287 6.82 -17.48 10.56
N THR A 288 7.04 -18.78 10.76
CA THR A 288 8.33 -19.42 10.45
C THR A 288 8.54 -19.59 8.95
N ASP A 289 9.80 -19.75 8.53
CA ASP A 289 10.16 -20.00 7.13
C ASP A 289 9.48 -21.28 6.60
N GLU A 290 9.38 -22.32 7.43
CA GLU A 290 8.74 -23.60 7.07
C GLU A 290 7.24 -23.41 6.82
N TRP A 291 6.56 -22.66 7.71
CA TRP A 291 5.14 -22.36 7.53
C TRP A 291 4.90 -21.55 6.26
N GLN A 292 5.73 -20.51 6.04
CA GLN A 292 5.65 -19.66 4.84
C GLN A 292 5.84 -20.48 3.56
N ALA A 293 6.85 -21.34 3.53
CA ALA A 293 7.13 -22.19 2.38
C ALA A 293 5.95 -23.12 2.05
N ALA A 294 5.40 -23.78 3.08
CA ALA A 294 4.24 -24.67 2.92
C ALA A 294 2.99 -23.89 2.48
N PHE A 295 2.72 -22.72 3.08
CA PHE A 295 1.57 -21.91 2.73
C PHE A 295 1.68 -21.31 1.33
N CYS A 296 2.83 -20.79 0.94
CA CYS A 296 3.07 -20.29 -0.43
C CYS A 296 2.96 -21.41 -1.47
N GLN A 297 3.37 -22.64 -1.13
CA GLN A 297 3.14 -23.79 -2.02
C GLN A 297 1.65 -24.09 -2.17
N THR A 298 0.89 -24.10 -1.07
CA THR A 298 -0.57 -24.25 -1.11
C THR A 298 -1.24 -23.17 -1.96
N MET A 299 -0.76 -21.91 -1.89
CA MET A 299 -1.27 -20.82 -2.73
C MET A 299 -0.99 -21.06 -4.22
N ARG A 300 0.25 -21.44 -4.58
CA ARG A 300 0.62 -21.77 -5.96
C ARG A 300 -0.22 -22.91 -6.53
N ASP A 301 -0.38 -23.98 -5.77
CA ASP A 301 -1.14 -25.18 -6.18
C ASP A 301 -2.64 -24.88 -6.41
N ASN A 302 -3.15 -23.80 -5.80
CA ASN A 302 -4.54 -23.38 -5.93
C ASN A 302 -4.73 -22.09 -6.74
N ASN A 303 -3.72 -21.62 -7.47
CA ASN A 303 -3.77 -20.40 -8.30
C ASN A 303 -4.24 -19.15 -7.52
N ILE A 304 -3.71 -18.96 -6.31
CA ILE A 304 -3.94 -17.78 -5.47
C ILE A 304 -2.60 -17.07 -5.28
N GLY A 305 -2.46 -15.87 -5.85
CA GLY A 305 -1.27 -15.05 -5.69
C GLY A 305 -1.07 -14.59 -4.24
N TYR A 306 0.08 -14.02 -3.92
CA TYR A 306 0.35 -13.52 -2.57
C TYR A 306 1.34 -12.37 -2.53
N THR A 307 1.22 -11.52 -1.49
CA THR A 307 2.20 -10.51 -1.12
C THR A 307 2.58 -10.65 0.36
N PHE A 308 3.88 -10.57 0.64
CA PHE A 308 4.43 -10.74 1.99
C PHE A 308 4.36 -9.43 2.78
N TRP A 309 3.98 -9.50 4.07
CA TRP A 309 3.93 -8.36 4.97
C TRP A 309 4.98 -8.44 6.08
N PRO A 310 5.73 -7.37 6.31
CA PRO A 310 6.04 -6.27 5.38
C PRO A 310 7.42 -6.45 4.73
N TYR A 311 7.73 -5.59 3.78
CA TYR A 311 9.06 -5.54 3.16
C TYR A 311 10.16 -5.20 4.17
N LYS A 312 9.95 -4.20 5.05
CA LYS A 312 10.98 -3.64 5.94
C LYS A 312 10.41 -3.32 7.32
N LYS A 313 11.09 -3.74 8.39
CA LYS A 313 10.79 -3.34 9.77
C LYS A 313 11.94 -3.66 10.73
N MET A 314 11.81 -3.24 12.01
CA MET A 314 12.77 -3.55 13.08
C MET A 314 12.60 -4.95 13.64
N ASP A 315 12.83 -5.99 12.90
CA ASP A 315 13.02 -7.38 13.33
C ASP A 315 13.33 -8.30 12.15
N GLY A 316 13.30 -9.62 12.37
CA GLY A 316 13.60 -10.63 11.35
C GLY A 316 12.42 -11.10 10.51
N SER A 317 11.17 -10.65 10.77
CA SER A 317 10.00 -11.09 10.00
C SER A 317 9.64 -10.09 8.89
N SER A 318 10.57 -9.87 7.97
CA SER A 318 10.48 -8.94 6.83
C SER A 318 11.54 -9.34 5.79
N PHE A 319 11.49 -8.80 4.57
CA PHE A 319 12.56 -9.05 3.58
C PHE A 319 13.90 -8.49 4.06
N VAL A 320 13.85 -7.30 4.65
CA VAL A 320 15.02 -6.65 5.21
C VAL A 320 14.72 -6.14 6.62
N GLY A 321 15.57 -6.50 7.56
CA GLY A 321 15.47 -6.10 8.97
C GLY A 321 16.28 -4.85 9.27
N ILE A 322 15.69 -3.90 9.99
CA ILE A 322 16.37 -2.72 10.50
C ILE A 322 16.95 -3.06 11.88
N THR A 323 18.27 -2.90 12.04
CA THR A 323 18.90 -2.99 13.36
C THR A 323 18.52 -1.75 14.17
N PRO A 324 17.92 -1.90 15.36
CA PRO A 324 17.62 -0.76 16.23
C PRO A 324 18.87 0.05 16.52
N PRO A 325 18.86 1.38 16.33
CA PRO A 325 20.03 2.20 16.64
C PRO A 325 20.28 2.30 18.14
N GLU A 326 21.46 2.76 18.49
CA GLU A 326 21.82 3.07 19.88
C GLU A 326 20.76 3.99 20.51
N ASN A 327 20.38 3.73 21.75
CA ASN A 327 19.38 4.46 22.52
C ASN A 327 17.92 4.39 21.98
N TRP A 328 17.62 3.61 20.95
CA TRP A 328 16.22 3.42 20.53
C TRP A 328 15.34 2.84 21.64
N ALA A 329 15.90 1.99 22.50
CA ALA A 329 15.19 1.44 23.66
C ALA A 329 14.62 2.52 24.61
N ASN A 330 15.25 3.69 24.71
CA ASN A 330 14.72 4.81 25.51
C ASN A 330 13.48 5.44 24.87
N ILE A 331 13.41 5.45 23.53
CA ILE A 331 12.21 5.91 22.80
C ILE A 331 11.08 4.90 23.00
N VAL A 332 11.40 3.60 22.90
CA VAL A 332 10.43 2.52 23.18
C VAL A 332 9.90 2.64 24.61
N TYR A 333 10.79 2.83 25.59
CA TYR A 333 10.38 3.02 26.99
C TYR A 333 9.42 4.21 27.14
N PHE A 334 9.73 5.34 26.51
CA PHE A 334 8.87 6.53 26.55
C PHE A 334 7.52 6.27 25.86
N SER A 335 7.49 5.53 24.74
CA SER A 335 6.27 5.18 24.02
C SER A 335 5.29 4.35 24.87
N GLU A 336 5.81 3.55 25.82
CA GLU A 336 5.04 2.68 26.70
C GLU A 336 4.67 3.32 28.05
N ALA A 337 5.30 4.44 28.38
CA ALA A 337 5.10 5.12 29.67
C ALA A 337 3.72 5.81 29.72
N PRO A 338 3.16 6.01 30.93
CA PRO A 338 2.01 6.89 31.12
C PRO A 338 2.31 8.32 30.63
N ARG A 339 1.39 8.90 29.84
CA ARG A 339 1.58 10.22 29.20
C ARG A 339 0.28 11.05 29.17
N ALA A 340 -0.64 10.78 30.11
CA ALA A 340 -1.93 11.46 30.18
C ALA A 340 -1.84 12.88 30.79
N SER A 341 -0.70 13.24 31.38
CA SER A 341 -0.49 14.56 32.00
C SER A 341 0.89 15.12 31.67
N TYR A 342 1.00 16.46 31.69
CA TYR A 342 2.29 17.15 31.56
C TYR A 342 3.38 16.59 32.48
N LYS A 343 3.01 16.27 33.73
CA LYS A 343 3.94 15.74 34.74
C LYS A 343 4.46 14.36 34.29
N GLU A 344 3.60 13.47 33.84
CA GLU A 344 3.97 12.14 33.35
C GLU A 344 4.87 12.22 32.12
N VAL A 345 4.50 13.06 31.13
CA VAL A 345 5.33 13.31 29.95
C VAL A 345 6.73 13.78 30.35
N ARG A 346 6.82 14.80 31.21
CA ARG A 346 8.08 15.36 31.68
C ARG A 346 8.93 14.33 32.40
N ASP A 347 8.31 13.56 33.30
CA ASP A 347 9.04 12.61 34.17
C ASP A 347 9.49 11.36 33.40
N ALA A 348 8.78 10.96 32.36
CA ALA A 348 9.12 9.81 31.50
C ALA A 348 10.09 10.16 30.35
N ARG A 349 10.14 11.45 29.97
CA ARG A 349 10.90 11.87 28.79
C ARG A 349 12.40 11.71 28.99
N PRO A 350 13.11 10.98 28.12
CA PRO A 350 14.55 10.87 28.15
C PRO A 350 15.25 12.19 27.74
N ASP A 351 16.57 12.23 27.80
CA ASP A 351 17.34 13.35 27.28
C ASP A 351 16.96 13.65 25.82
N GLN A 352 16.64 14.90 25.55
CA GLN A 352 16.10 15.30 24.25
C GLN A 352 17.15 15.24 23.12
N ALA A 353 18.41 15.58 23.42
CA ALA A 353 19.47 15.52 22.41
C ALA A 353 19.77 14.07 22.03
N MET A 354 19.81 13.18 23.02
CA MET A 354 19.94 11.74 22.82
C MET A 354 18.76 11.18 22.00
N ALA A 355 17.51 11.55 22.34
CA ALA A 355 16.33 11.09 21.62
C ALA A 355 16.34 11.54 20.14
N ARG A 356 16.65 12.81 19.87
CA ARG A 356 16.80 13.36 18.51
C ARG A 356 17.88 12.62 17.73
N LYS A 357 19.03 12.37 18.36
CA LYS A 357 20.10 11.57 17.72
C LYS A 357 19.61 10.17 17.37
N ALA A 358 18.98 9.45 18.28
CA ALA A 358 18.49 8.11 18.05
C ALA A 358 17.44 8.07 16.92
N MET A 359 16.56 9.08 16.82
CA MET A 359 15.60 9.19 15.72
C MET A 359 16.31 9.40 14.37
N MET A 360 17.34 10.23 14.30
CA MET A 360 18.08 10.42 13.04
C MET A 360 18.98 9.22 12.72
N ASP A 361 19.54 8.54 13.71
CA ASP A 361 20.27 7.28 13.51
C ASP A 361 19.33 6.19 12.95
N PHE A 362 18.04 6.20 13.32
CA PHE A 362 17.05 5.31 12.72
C PHE A 362 16.87 5.59 11.21
N ILE A 363 16.88 6.87 10.80
CA ILE A 363 16.82 7.22 9.37
C ILE A 363 18.02 6.64 8.60
N GLU A 364 19.20 6.65 9.19
CA GLU A 364 20.36 5.99 8.58
C GLU A 364 20.24 4.46 8.60
N ALA A 365 19.76 3.88 9.70
CA ALA A 365 19.60 2.44 9.86
C ALA A 365 18.55 1.85 8.88
N CYS A 366 17.51 2.60 8.53
CA CYS A 366 16.47 2.12 7.61
C CYS A 366 16.87 2.15 6.13
N LYS A 367 17.99 2.78 5.75
CA LYS A 367 18.50 2.73 4.37
C LYS A 367 18.89 1.30 4.00
N LEU A 368 18.50 0.83 2.82
CA LEU A 368 18.70 -0.57 2.38
C LEU A 368 20.11 -1.10 2.64
N LYS A 369 21.13 -0.30 2.33
CA LYS A 369 22.56 -0.66 2.53
C LYS A 369 22.95 -0.97 3.98
N ASN A 370 22.16 -0.54 4.95
CA ASN A 370 22.37 -0.72 6.39
C ASN A 370 21.42 -1.77 6.98
N CYS A 371 20.47 -2.27 6.21
CA CYS A 371 19.53 -3.32 6.61
C CYS A 371 20.14 -4.71 6.49
N VAL A 372 19.61 -5.65 7.26
CA VAL A 372 19.97 -7.08 7.21
C VAL A 372 18.99 -7.80 6.30
N VAL A 373 19.48 -8.40 5.22
CA VAL A 373 18.64 -9.20 4.31
C VAL A 373 18.25 -10.52 5.00
N GLN A 374 16.96 -10.83 4.99
CA GLN A 374 16.38 -12.02 5.58
C GLN A 374 16.19 -13.09 4.49
N GLU A 375 17.28 -13.71 4.06
CA GLU A 375 17.25 -14.67 2.94
C GLU A 375 16.31 -15.85 3.17
N GLY A 376 16.15 -16.32 4.41
CA GLY A 376 15.24 -17.39 4.78
C GLY A 376 13.80 -17.05 4.39
N TYR A 377 13.34 -15.87 4.80
CA TYR A 377 12.00 -15.38 4.43
C TYR A 377 11.81 -15.27 2.92
N ILE A 378 12.77 -14.66 2.22
CA ILE A 378 12.70 -14.49 0.76
C ILE A 378 12.61 -15.85 0.08
N LYS A 379 13.47 -16.80 0.45
CA LYS A 379 13.45 -18.17 -0.10
C LYS A 379 12.17 -18.94 0.23
N SER A 380 11.61 -18.78 1.42
CA SER A 380 10.36 -19.43 1.82
C SER A 380 9.17 -19.02 0.95
N LEU A 381 9.19 -17.84 0.38
CA LEU A 381 8.18 -17.36 -0.57
C LEU A 381 8.34 -17.95 -1.98
N GLY A 382 9.39 -18.73 -2.25
CA GLY A 382 9.73 -19.20 -3.59
C GLY A 382 10.49 -18.15 -4.43
N MET A 383 11.05 -17.15 -3.77
CA MET A 383 11.88 -16.09 -4.36
C MET A 383 13.37 -16.43 -4.24
N LYS A 384 14.27 -15.58 -4.80
CA LYS A 384 15.73 -15.83 -4.88
C LYS A 384 16.49 -15.00 -3.86
#